data_40784cd973785f0afa652e914e783358
#
_entry.id   40784cd973785f0afa652e914e783358
#
_cell.length_a   1.000
_cell.length_b   1.000
_cell.length_c   1.000
_cell.angle_alpha   90.00
_cell.angle_beta   90.00
_cell.angle_gamma   90.00
#
_symmetry.space_group_name_H-M   'P 1'
#
loop_
_entity.id
_entity.type
_entity.pdbx_description
1 polymer ?
#
loop_
_entity_poly.entity_id
_entity_poly.type
_entity_poly.pdbx_seq_one_letter_code
_entity_poly.pdbx_strand_id
1 'polypeptide(L)'
;MNPRTPFLRQLALQAALESLKECAPERLTKSCLEKMNREGLLQGFVAGNSKIFLLAIGKASLPMTRAVGETFGWERLKGLVVTKKLDSEILPGTGLKVIEAGHPLPNANSLVAGETALREMRGLSPENPALFLVSGGASSLFESLVDGITLEDLRNLTQKLLCSGISIEEINAVRSALSRVKGGKLLREAGDRECLSLVLSDVVGDRPETVGSGPTVWKGGNEAEKARRILNVAGLWEELPVS
;
A
#
# COMPACT_ATOMS: atom_id res chain seq x y z
N MET A 1 14.95 5.28 47.82
CA MET A 1 14.49 4.74 46.51
C MET A 1 14.32 3.24 46.67
N ASN A 2 13.20 2.69 46.21
CA ASN A 2 12.95 1.24 46.29
C ASN A 2 13.98 0.49 45.38
N PRO A 3 14.80 -0.43 45.92
CA PRO A 3 15.84 -1.14 45.16
C PRO A 3 15.28 -2.01 44.01
N ARG A 4 13.99 -2.27 43.98
CA ARG A 4 13.31 -3.01 42.92
C ARG A 4 13.01 -2.15 41.66
N THR A 5 13.05 -0.83 41.79
CA THR A 5 12.69 0.08 40.68
C THR A 5 13.59 -0.07 39.42
N PRO A 6 14.94 -0.20 39.54
CA PRO A 6 15.82 -0.41 38.39
C PRO A 6 15.53 -1.75 37.69
N PHE A 7 15.33 -2.81 38.43
CA PHE A 7 15.02 -4.13 37.89
C PHE A 7 13.69 -4.15 37.12
N LEU A 8 12.63 -3.56 37.68
CA LEU A 8 11.33 -3.47 37.02
C LEU A 8 11.39 -2.64 35.74
N ARG A 9 12.17 -1.56 35.69
CA ARG A 9 12.40 -0.75 34.51
C ARG A 9 13.11 -1.56 33.42
N GLN A 10 14.14 -2.31 33.77
CA GLN A 10 14.87 -3.14 32.85
C GLN A 10 13.99 -4.25 32.28
N LEU A 11 13.20 -4.91 33.10
CA LEU A 11 12.26 -5.95 32.69
C LEU A 11 11.18 -5.38 31.75
N ALA A 12 10.61 -4.23 32.06
CA ALA A 12 9.63 -3.56 31.21
C ALA A 12 10.22 -3.17 29.86
N LEU A 13 11.46 -2.63 29.86
CA LEU A 13 12.16 -2.29 28.60
C LEU A 13 12.43 -3.54 27.76
N GLN A 14 12.91 -4.61 28.38
CA GLN A 14 13.15 -5.87 27.69
C GLN A 14 11.86 -6.44 27.11
N ALA A 15 10.78 -6.48 27.88
CA ALA A 15 9.47 -6.93 27.40
C ALA A 15 8.96 -6.09 26.22
N ALA A 16 9.11 -4.76 26.28
CA ALA A 16 8.74 -3.88 25.20
C ALA A 16 9.58 -4.12 23.93
N LEU A 17 10.89 -4.29 24.07
CA LEU A 17 11.79 -4.58 22.94
C LEU A 17 11.48 -5.93 22.29
N GLU A 18 11.23 -6.97 23.08
CA GLU A 18 10.82 -8.28 22.53
C GLU A 18 9.46 -8.18 21.82
N SER A 19 8.48 -7.48 22.39
CA SER A 19 7.17 -7.25 21.75
C SER A 19 7.32 -6.53 20.41
N LEU A 20 8.19 -5.52 20.32
CA LEU A 20 8.46 -4.82 19.06
C LEU A 20 9.09 -5.74 18.00
N LYS A 21 9.98 -6.65 18.40
CA LYS A 21 10.56 -7.64 17.48
C LYS A 21 9.49 -8.60 16.94
N GLU A 22 8.57 -9.07 17.80
CA GLU A 22 7.46 -9.93 17.39
C GLU A 22 6.52 -9.23 16.40
N CYS A 23 6.34 -7.91 16.56
CA CYS A 23 5.52 -7.07 15.66
C CYS A 23 6.27 -6.56 14.43
N ALA A 24 7.52 -6.98 14.21
CA ALA A 24 8.29 -6.54 13.03
C ALA A 24 7.57 -6.94 11.73
N PRO A 25 7.43 -6.03 10.75
CA PRO A 25 6.70 -6.28 9.51
C PRO A 25 7.18 -7.52 8.74
N GLU A 26 8.48 -7.76 8.72
CA GLU A 26 9.09 -8.93 8.08
C GLU A 26 8.63 -10.23 8.76
N ARG A 27 8.68 -10.27 10.09
CA ARG A 27 8.27 -11.44 10.87
C ARG A 27 6.77 -11.73 10.74
N LEU A 28 5.94 -10.68 10.83
CA LEU A 28 4.50 -10.82 10.66
C LEU A 28 4.14 -11.33 9.25
N THR A 29 4.80 -10.79 8.23
CA THR A 29 4.60 -11.24 6.84
C THR A 29 5.01 -12.70 6.67
N LYS A 30 6.16 -13.10 7.18
CA LYS A 30 6.65 -14.47 7.12
C LYS A 30 5.71 -15.45 7.83
N SER A 31 5.29 -15.12 9.05
CA SER A 31 4.33 -15.93 9.82
C SER A 31 2.98 -16.08 9.10
N CYS A 32 2.50 -15.01 8.47
CA CYS A 32 1.28 -15.05 7.67
C CYS A 32 1.42 -15.99 6.46
N LEU A 33 2.52 -15.88 5.70
CA LEU A 33 2.80 -16.74 4.55
C LEU A 33 2.94 -18.21 4.95
N GLU A 34 3.63 -18.49 6.04
CA GLU A 34 3.76 -19.86 6.58
C GLU A 34 2.40 -20.46 6.97
N LYS A 35 1.52 -19.66 7.60
CA LYS A 35 0.16 -20.07 7.92
C LYS A 35 -0.63 -20.36 6.64
N MET A 36 -0.63 -19.45 5.69
CA MET A 36 -1.33 -19.60 4.41
C MET A 36 -0.85 -20.82 3.61
N ASN A 37 0.46 -21.08 3.65
CA ASN A 37 1.03 -22.26 2.99
C ASN A 37 0.53 -23.57 3.63
N ARG A 38 0.47 -23.64 4.97
CA ARG A 38 -0.10 -24.81 5.67
C ARG A 38 -1.58 -25.01 5.36
N GLU A 39 -2.32 -23.95 5.11
CA GLU A 39 -3.74 -23.96 4.74
C GLU A 39 -3.97 -24.22 3.24
N GLY A 40 -2.90 -24.34 2.44
CA GLY A 40 -2.98 -24.60 1.00
C GLY A 40 -3.40 -23.40 0.17
N LEU A 41 -3.38 -22.18 0.73
CA LEU A 41 -3.83 -20.95 0.08
C LEU A 41 -2.78 -20.34 -0.88
N LEU A 42 -1.57 -20.90 -0.90
CA LEU A 42 -0.48 -20.39 -1.74
C LEU A 42 -0.17 -21.29 -2.94
N GLN A 43 -1.05 -22.22 -3.30
CA GLN A 43 -0.75 -23.23 -4.34
C GLN A 43 -0.39 -22.60 -5.68
N GLY A 44 -1.12 -21.59 -6.15
CA GLY A 44 -0.81 -20.89 -7.40
C GLY A 44 0.47 -20.05 -7.36
N PHE A 45 0.91 -19.65 -6.18
CA PHE A 45 2.18 -18.94 -5.98
C PHE A 45 3.38 -19.87 -5.81
N VAL A 46 3.16 -21.08 -5.31
CA VAL A 46 4.23 -22.07 -5.03
C VAL A 46 4.39 -23.04 -6.20
N ALA A 47 3.29 -23.47 -6.83
CA ALA A 47 3.32 -24.41 -7.94
C ALA A 47 3.87 -23.76 -9.21
N GLY A 48 4.97 -24.33 -9.72
CA GLY A 48 5.55 -23.90 -10.99
C GLY A 48 6.69 -22.88 -10.89
N ASN A 49 7.26 -22.58 -12.08
CA ASN A 49 8.37 -21.62 -12.24
C ASN A 49 7.89 -20.23 -12.70
N SER A 50 6.59 -19.93 -12.59
CA SER A 50 6.02 -18.65 -13.01
C SER A 50 6.62 -17.50 -12.22
N LYS A 51 6.84 -16.38 -12.90
CA LYS A 51 7.23 -15.14 -12.24
C LYS A 51 6.03 -14.59 -11.47
N ILE A 52 6.30 -14.10 -10.27
CA ILE A 52 5.32 -13.42 -9.43
C ILE A 52 5.47 -11.93 -9.63
N PHE A 53 4.41 -11.25 -10.04
CA PHE A 53 4.41 -9.79 -10.02
C PHE A 53 4.23 -9.31 -8.59
N LEU A 54 5.25 -8.68 -8.04
CA LEU A 54 5.21 -8.11 -6.71
C LEU A 54 5.03 -6.59 -6.79
N LEU A 55 3.99 -6.08 -6.12
CA LEU A 55 3.84 -4.66 -5.84
C LEU A 55 3.76 -4.45 -4.33
N ALA A 56 4.85 -3.94 -3.75
CA ALA A 56 4.94 -3.60 -2.33
C ALA A 56 4.88 -2.09 -2.15
N ILE A 57 3.91 -1.58 -1.38
CA ILE A 57 3.67 -0.15 -1.19
C ILE A 57 3.45 0.21 0.28
N GLY A 58 4.13 1.24 0.75
CA GLY A 58 3.97 1.73 2.12
C GLY A 58 5.27 1.78 2.91
N LYS A 59 5.19 2.21 4.16
CA LYS A 59 6.35 2.36 5.05
C LYS A 59 7.05 1.04 5.38
N ALA A 60 6.30 -0.07 5.35
CA ALA A 60 6.80 -1.41 5.62
C ALA A 60 7.07 -2.24 4.34
N SER A 61 7.02 -1.62 3.16
CA SER A 61 7.17 -2.32 1.89
C SER A 61 8.48 -3.12 1.78
N LEU A 62 9.61 -2.55 2.20
CA LEU A 62 10.91 -3.23 2.15
C LEU A 62 10.97 -4.47 3.05
N PRO A 63 10.70 -4.40 4.37
CA PRO A 63 10.75 -5.60 5.22
C PRO A 63 9.70 -6.65 4.83
N MET A 64 8.52 -6.26 4.38
CA MET A 64 7.54 -7.22 3.84
C MET A 64 8.07 -7.91 2.57
N THR A 65 8.74 -7.17 1.70
CA THR A 65 9.36 -7.74 0.48
C THR A 65 10.45 -8.74 0.81
N ARG A 66 11.26 -8.51 1.86
CA ARG A 66 12.28 -9.49 2.30
C ARG A 66 11.65 -10.83 2.67
N ALA A 67 10.60 -10.80 3.50
CA ALA A 67 9.89 -12.02 3.86
C ALA A 67 9.34 -12.79 2.63
N VAL A 68 8.84 -12.06 1.64
CA VAL A 68 8.35 -12.64 0.39
C VAL A 68 9.49 -13.24 -0.45
N GLY A 69 10.62 -12.51 -0.57
CA GLY A 69 11.80 -12.99 -1.30
C GLY A 69 12.40 -14.25 -0.70
N GLU A 70 12.44 -14.34 0.65
CA GLU A 70 12.87 -15.56 1.36
C GLU A 70 11.89 -16.72 1.18
N THR A 71 10.60 -16.44 1.03
CA THR A 71 9.56 -17.49 0.93
C THR A 71 9.46 -18.05 -0.47
N PHE A 72 9.46 -17.20 -1.51
CA PHE A 72 9.18 -17.62 -2.89
C PHE A 72 10.44 -17.69 -3.79
N GLY A 73 11.59 -17.18 -3.33
CA GLY A 73 12.80 -17.02 -4.11
C GLY A 73 12.85 -15.68 -4.85
N TRP A 74 13.97 -14.99 -4.72
CA TRP A 74 14.18 -13.65 -5.29
C TRP A 74 14.12 -13.64 -6.83
N GLU A 75 14.61 -14.71 -7.43
CA GLU A 75 14.63 -14.92 -8.88
C GLU A 75 13.23 -14.99 -9.50
N ARG A 76 12.21 -15.32 -8.72
CA ARG A 76 10.82 -15.38 -9.17
C ARG A 76 10.11 -14.04 -9.13
N LEU A 77 10.65 -13.07 -8.39
CA LEU A 77 10.00 -11.77 -8.18
C LEU A 77 10.34 -10.78 -9.28
N LYS A 78 9.30 -10.13 -9.81
CA LYS A 78 9.39 -9.01 -10.75
C LYS A 78 8.35 -7.95 -10.35
N GLY A 79 8.70 -6.68 -10.47
CA GLY A 79 7.74 -5.60 -10.20
C GLY A 79 8.34 -4.44 -9.44
N LEU A 80 7.60 -3.89 -8.45
CA LEU A 80 7.95 -2.64 -7.79
C LEU A 80 7.86 -2.74 -6.26
N VAL A 81 8.77 -2.03 -5.61
CA VAL A 81 8.72 -1.71 -4.18
C VAL A 81 8.72 -0.19 -4.04
N VAL A 82 7.68 0.36 -3.44
CA VAL A 82 7.51 1.81 -3.24
C VAL A 82 7.60 2.11 -1.75
N THR A 83 8.61 2.86 -1.37
CA THR A 83 8.93 3.15 0.03
C THR A 83 9.06 4.64 0.31
N LYS A 84 8.99 5.01 1.58
CA LYS A 84 9.23 6.40 2.03
C LYS A 84 10.70 6.80 1.98
N LYS A 85 11.60 5.84 2.21
CA LYS A 85 13.04 6.06 2.26
C LYS A 85 13.76 4.81 1.79
N LEU A 86 14.74 5.01 0.94
CA LEU A 86 15.67 3.95 0.59
C LEU A 86 16.62 3.75 1.78
N ASP A 87 16.52 2.59 2.42
CA ASP A 87 17.56 2.14 3.32
C ASP A 87 18.76 1.68 2.48
N SER A 88 19.95 1.77 3.05
CA SER A 88 21.21 1.35 2.40
C SER A 88 21.23 -0.17 2.05
N GLU A 89 20.26 -0.92 2.54
CA GLU A 89 20.10 -2.34 2.26
C GLU A 89 19.40 -2.55 0.91
N ILE A 90 20.20 -2.81 -0.09
CA ILE A 90 19.75 -3.17 -1.43
C ILE A 90 19.11 -4.55 -1.38
N LEU A 91 17.92 -4.68 -1.98
CA LEU A 91 17.31 -6.01 -2.19
C LEU A 91 18.24 -6.85 -3.08
N PRO A 92 18.48 -8.14 -2.78
CA PRO A 92 19.41 -8.96 -3.54
C PRO A 92 19.01 -9.05 -5.01
N GLY A 93 19.96 -8.87 -5.95
CA GLY A 93 19.92 -8.95 -7.42
C GLY A 93 18.60 -9.37 -8.06
N THR A 94 17.57 -8.55 -7.93
CA THR A 94 16.19 -8.91 -8.22
C THR A 94 15.67 -8.19 -9.46
N GLY A 95 14.61 -8.72 -10.07
CA GLY A 95 13.80 -8.04 -11.07
C GLY A 95 12.90 -6.92 -10.48
N LEU A 96 13.11 -6.52 -9.23
CA LEU A 96 12.32 -5.52 -8.53
C LEU A 96 12.93 -4.12 -8.69
N LYS A 97 12.11 -3.15 -9.06
CA LYS A 97 12.45 -1.74 -9.06
C LYS A 97 12.06 -1.14 -7.72
N VAL A 98 12.96 -0.40 -7.08
CA VAL A 98 12.67 0.28 -5.82
C VAL A 98 12.52 1.77 -6.10
N ILE A 99 11.41 2.36 -5.66
CA ILE A 99 11.09 3.78 -5.84
C ILE A 99 10.91 4.42 -4.47
N GLU A 100 11.70 5.45 -4.18
CA GLU A 100 11.47 6.34 -3.04
C GLU A 100 10.47 7.41 -3.44
N ALA A 101 9.36 7.52 -2.69
CA ALA A 101 8.25 8.41 -2.99
C ALA A 101 7.88 9.31 -1.80
N GLY A 102 7.01 10.29 -2.07
CA GLY A 102 6.64 11.32 -1.10
C GLY A 102 5.71 10.85 0.01
N HIS A 103 6.05 11.19 1.25
CA HIS A 103 5.20 10.99 2.41
C HIS A 103 5.45 12.09 3.47
N PRO A 104 4.44 12.75 4.07
CA PRO A 104 3.00 12.44 4.01
C PRO A 104 2.28 12.95 2.76
N LEU A 105 2.88 13.79 1.95
CA LEU A 105 2.31 14.29 0.71
C LEU A 105 2.90 13.54 -0.50
N PRO A 106 2.09 13.23 -1.52
CA PRO A 106 2.57 12.62 -2.73
C PRO A 106 3.52 13.57 -3.48
N ASN A 107 4.49 13.00 -4.21
CA ASN A 107 5.40 13.73 -5.08
C ASN A 107 5.42 13.13 -6.50
N ALA A 108 6.26 13.63 -7.38
CA ALA A 108 6.38 13.13 -8.74
C ALA A 108 6.69 11.62 -8.78
N ASN A 109 7.52 11.12 -7.86
CA ASN A 109 7.84 9.69 -7.78
C ASN A 109 6.62 8.85 -7.37
N SER A 110 5.68 9.41 -6.59
CA SER A 110 4.42 8.73 -6.27
C SER A 110 3.61 8.45 -7.54
N LEU A 111 3.57 9.41 -8.47
CA LEU A 111 2.91 9.24 -9.78
C LEU A 111 3.67 8.27 -10.67
N VAL A 112 4.99 8.39 -10.73
CA VAL A 112 5.86 7.45 -11.48
C VAL A 112 5.63 6.01 -11.01
N ALA A 113 5.50 5.80 -9.70
CA ALA A 113 5.25 4.49 -9.13
C ALA A 113 3.89 3.93 -9.57
N GLY A 114 2.82 4.72 -9.49
CA GLY A 114 1.48 4.33 -9.92
C GLY A 114 1.41 4.00 -11.40
N GLU A 115 1.91 4.89 -12.26
CA GLU A 115 1.92 4.68 -13.72
C GLU A 115 2.77 3.47 -14.13
N THR A 116 3.92 3.28 -13.47
CA THR A 116 4.79 2.13 -13.73
C THR A 116 4.10 0.82 -13.35
N ALA A 117 3.45 0.76 -12.18
CA ALA A 117 2.73 -0.42 -11.75
C ALA A 117 1.58 -0.79 -12.71
N LEU A 118 0.77 0.20 -13.10
CA LEU A 118 -0.33 -0.02 -14.04
C LEU A 118 0.18 -0.53 -15.40
N ARG A 119 1.25 0.09 -15.93
CA ARG A 119 1.85 -0.33 -17.20
C ARG A 119 2.43 -1.74 -17.12
N GLU A 120 3.17 -2.05 -16.06
CA GLU A 120 3.76 -3.39 -15.90
C GLU A 120 2.67 -4.45 -15.72
N MET A 121 1.62 -4.16 -14.95
CA MET A 121 0.51 -5.08 -14.73
C MET A 121 -0.24 -5.42 -16.01
N ARG A 122 -0.48 -4.42 -16.88
CA ARG A 122 -1.11 -4.63 -18.20
C ARG A 122 -0.24 -5.47 -19.15
N GLY A 123 1.08 -5.40 -18.99
CA GLY A 123 2.04 -6.18 -19.79
C GLY A 123 2.34 -7.58 -19.27
N LEU A 124 1.72 -7.99 -18.16
CA LEU A 124 1.93 -9.33 -17.61
C LEU A 124 1.15 -10.39 -18.37
N SER A 125 1.76 -11.56 -18.50
CA SER A 125 1.05 -12.76 -18.93
C SER A 125 -0.03 -13.15 -17.90
N PRO A 126 -1.23 -13.59 -18.34
CA PRO A 126 -2.35 -13.90 -17.45
C PRO A 126 -2.03 -14.99 -16.40
N GLU A 127 -1.12 -15.91 -16.71
CA GLU A 127 -0.69 -16.98 -15.81
C GLU A 127 0.26 -16.51 -14.69
N ASN A 128 0.78 -15.29 -14.77
CA ASN A 128 1.64 -14.76 -13.72
C ASN A 128 0.79 -14.23 -12.56
N PRO A 129 0.88 -14.82 -11.36
CA PRO A 129 0.14 -14.33 -10.22
C PRO A 129 0.65 -12.97 -9.76
N ALA A 130 -0.23 -12.19 -9.13
CA ALA A 130 0.11 -10.89 -8.56
C ALA A 130 0.03 -10.91 -7.03
N LEU A 131 1.11 -10.48 -6.38
CA LEU A 131 1.22 -10.33 -4.93
C LEU A 131 1.30 -8.86 -4.57
N PHE A 132 0.35 -8.39 -3.78
CA PHE A 132 0.29 -7.02 -3.29
C PHE A 132 0.64 -6.98 -1.82
N LEU A 133 1.63 -6.16 -1.45
CA LEU A 133 1.98 -5.87 -0.05
C LEU A 133 1.61 -4.42 0.22
N VAL A 134 0.63 -4.20 1.07
CA VAL A 134 0.11 -2.87 1.38
C VAL A 134 0.32 -2.56 2.85
N SER A 135 0.89 -1.41 3.15
CA SER A 135 1.08 -0.96 4.53
C SER A 135 0.80 0.53 4.71
N GLY A 136 0.82 1.02 5.92
CA GLY A 136 0.59 2.41 6.24
C GLY A 136 1.43 3.38 5.41
N GLY A 137 0.85 4.51 5.04
CA GLY A 137 1.47 5.51 4.18
C GLY A 137 1.34 5.27 2.66
N ALA A 138 0.84 4.11 2.22
CA ALA A 138 0.68 3.79 0.79
C ALA A 138 -0.15 4.83 0.02
N SER A 139 -1.13 5.46 0.66
CA SER A 139 -2.01 6.46 0.02
C SER A 139 -1.27 7.69 -0.55
N SER A 140 -0.13 8.07 0.01
CA SER A 140 0.70 9.17 -0.50
C SER A 140 1.90 8.67 -1.34
N LEU A 141 2.44 7.52 -1.00
CA LEU A 141 3.59 6.94 -1.68
C LEU A 141 3.25 6.45 -3.09
N PHE A 142 1.99 6.08 -3.34
CA PHE A 142 1.57 5.41 -4.56
C PHE A 142 0.30 6.08 -5.11
N GLU A 143 0.41 6.69 -6.29
CA GLU A 143 -0.68 7.43 -6.92
C GLU A 143 -0.62 7.33 -8.45
N SER A 144 -1.79 7.31 -9.06
CA SER A 144 -2.01 7.56 -10.50
C SER A 144 -3.32 8.32 -10.62
N LEU A 145 -3.27 9.51 -11.20
CA LEU A 145 -4.41 10.41 -11.26
C LEU A 145 -5.25 10.14 -12.52
N VAL A 146 -6.54 10.45 -12.41
CA VAL A 146 -7.43 10.51 -13.58
C VAL A 146 -6.98 11.63 -14.53
N ASP A 147 -7.33 11.52 -15.80
CA ASP A 147 -6.94 12.49 -16.81
C ASP A 147 -7.48 13.89 -16.46
N GLY A 148 -6.71 14.91 -16.78
CA GLY A 148 -7.03 16.31 -16.48
C GLY A 148 -6.70 16.78 -15.06
N ILE A 149 -6.34 15.90 -14.14
CA ILE A 149 -5.95 16.25 -12.76
C ILE A 149 -4.43 16.17 -12.59
N THR A 150 -3.84 17.25 -12.10
CA THR A 150 -2.41 17.31 -11.79
C THR A 150 -2.11 16.96 -10.33
N LEU A 151 -0.84 16.71 -10.04
CA LEU A 151 -0.39 16.52 -8.65
C LEU A 151 -0.63 17.76 -7.79
N GLU A 152 -0.51 18.95 -8.39
CA GLU A 152 -0.75 20.21 -7.71
C GLU A 152 -2.22 20.38 -7.38
N ASP A 153 -3.12 20.05 -8.30
CA ASP A 153 -4.57 20.06 -8.06
C ASP A 153 -4.95 19.13 -6.90
N LEU A 154 -4.40 17.90 -6.89
CA LEU A 154 -4.63 16.94 -5.80
C LEU A 154 -4.16 17.49 -4.45
N ARG A 155 -2.99 18.13 -4.40
CA ARG A 155 -2.43 18.73 -3.18
C ARG A 155 -3.29 19.90 -2.68
N ASN A 156 -3.59 20.83 -3.57
CA ASN A 156 -4.41 22.01 -3.27
C ASN A 156 -5.80 21.61 -2.78
N LEU A 157 -6.46 20.69 -3.48
CA LEU A 157 -7.76 20.17 -3.06
C LEU A 157 -7.67 19.45 -1.71
N THR A 158 -6.66 18.60 -1.51
CA THR A 158 -6.47 17.91 -0.21
C THR A 158 -6.30 18.90 0.93
N GLN A 159 -5.52 19.97 0.73
CA GLN A 159 -5.33 21.02 1.73
C GLN A 159 -6.65 21.73 2.07
N LYS A 160 -7.43 22.09 1.05
CA LYS A 160 -8.76 22.72 1.24
C LYS A 160 -9.73 21.80 1.98
N LEU A 161 -9.76 20.53 1.61
CA LEU A 161 -10.59 19.52 2.29
C LEU A 161 -10.20 19.35 3.77
N LEU A 162 -8.91 19.37 4.09
CA LEU A 162 -8.44 19.34 5.49
C LEU A 162 -8.88 20.57 6.30
N CYS A 163 -8.99 21.73 5.65
CA CYS A 163 -9.45 22.97 6.28
C CYS A 163 -10.99 23.09 6.37
N SER A 164 -11.74 22.30 5.61
CA SER A 164 -13.21 22.36 5.56
C SER A 164 -13.93 21.66 6.71
N GLY A 165 -13.19 20.92 7.57
CA GLY A 165 -13.73 20.22 8.73
C GLY A 165 -14.50 18.94 8.40
N ILE A 166 -14.44 18.45 7.17
CA ILE A 166 -15.00 17.15 6.80
C ILE A 166 -14.15 15.99 7.35
N SER A 167 -14.75 14.82 7.46
CA SER A 167 -14.09 13.64 8.02
C SER A 167 -12.95 13.13 7.12
N ILE A 168 -11.98 12.42 7.71
CA ILE A 168 -10.89 11.81 6.95
C ILE A 168 -11.41 10.76 5.97
N GLU A 169 -12.52 10.09 6.28
CA GLU A 169 -13.18 9.13 5.40
C GLU A 169 -13.74 9.82 4.14
N GLU A 170 -14.29 11.03 4.30
CA GLU A 170 -14.78 11.83 3.18
C GLU A 170 -13.65 12.37 2.33
N ILE A 171 -12.57 12.87 2.95
CA ILE A 171 -11.35 13.26 2.24
C ILE A 171 -10.80 12.11 1.41
N ASN A 172 -10.70 10.92 2.01
CA ASN A 172 -10.20 9.74 1.31
C ASN A 172 -11.16 9.29 0.19
N ALA A 173 -12.47 9.46 0.33
CA ALA A 173 -13.43 9.18 -0.75
C ALA A 173 -13.20 10.09 -1.96
N VAL A 174 -13.01 11.40 -1.74
CA VAL A 174 -12.68 12.34 -2.82
C VAL A 174 -11.36 11.99 -3.48
N ARG A 175 -10.30 11.74 -2.68
CA ARG A 175 -8.99 11.34 -3.21
C ARG A 175 -9.05 10.03 -4.01
N SER A 176 -9.86 9.07 -3.56
CA SER A 176 -10.05 7.81 -4.30
C SER A 176 -10.77 8.03 -5.63
N ALA A 177 -11.74 8.96 -5.71
CA ALA A 177 -12.42 9.27 -6.96
C ALA A 177 -11.46 9.86 -8.01
N LEU A 178 -10.47 10.65 -7.58
CA LEU A 178 -9.45 11.27 -8.46
C LEU A 178 -8.27 10.32 -8.79
N SER A 179 -8.28 9.10 -8.26
CA SER A 179 -7.18 8.15 -8.40
C SER A 179 -7.58 6.97 -9.27
N ARG A 180 -6.64 6.45 -10.06
CA ARG A 180 -6.78 5.21 -10.85
C ARG A 180 -6.29 3.96 -10.11
N VAL A 181 -5.72 4.12 -8.90
CA VAL A 181 -5.12 3.02 -8.14
C VAL A 181 -5.74 2.78 -6.77
N LYS A 182 -6.58 3.69 -6.26
CA LYS A 182 -7.25 3.58 -4.96
C LYS A 182 -8.65 2.96 -5.09
N GLY A 183 -9.24 2.57 -3.94
CA GLY A 183 -10.62 2.06 -3.90
C GLY A 183 -10.81 0.77 -4.69
N GLY A 184 -9.84 -0.13 -4.69
CA GLY A 184 -9.88 -1.40 -5.41
C GLY A 184 -9.56 -1.32 -6.90
N LYS A 185 -9.28 -0.12 -7.44
CA LYS A 185 -9.03 0.07 -8.86
C LYS A 185 -7.74 -0.62 -9.32
N LEU A 186 -6.73 -0.68 -8.46
CA LEU A 186 -5.50 -1.43 -8.72
C LEU A 186 -5.78 -2.93 -8.93
N LEU A 187 -6.62 -3.53 -8.09
CA LEU A 187 -7.00 -4.93 -8.24
C LEU A 187 -7.75 -5.18 -9.56
N ARG A 188 -8.60 -4.26 -10.00
CA ARG A 188 -9.29 -4.37 -11.30
C ARG A 188 -8.33 -4.43 -12.49
N GLU A 189 -7.19 -3.74 -12.43
CA GLU A 189 -6.14 -3.81 -13.46
C GLU A 189 -5.44 -5.18 -13.48
N ALA A 190 -5.54 -5.94 -12.40
CA ALA A 190 -5.02 -7.30 -12.36
C ALA A 190 -5.82 -8.29 -13.24
N GLY A 191 -7.08 -7.98 -13.59
CA GLY A 191 -7.94 -8.87 -14.38
C GLY A 191 -8.22 -10.19 -13.66
N ASP A 192 -8.27 -11.29 -14.42
CA ASP A 192 -8.65 -12.62 -13.92
C ASP A 192 -7.48 -13.44 -13.35
N ARG A 193 -6.28 -12.82 -13.23
CA ARG A 193 -5.11 -13.52 -12.66
C ARG A 193 -5.29 -13.79 -11.18
N GLU A 194 -4.61 -14.83 -10.70
CA GLU A 194 -4.56 -15.10 -9.27
C GLU A 194 -3.88 -13.95 -8.52
N CYS A 195 -4.58 -13.40 -7.53
CA CYS A 195 -4.12 -12.27 -6.75
C CYS A 195 -4.12 -12.57 -5.26
N LEU A 196 -3.06 -12.19 -4.58
CA LEU A 196 -2.98 -12.20 -3.13
C LEU A 196 -2.62 -10.82 -2.62
N SER A 197 -3.35 -10.32 -1.62
CA SER A 197 -3.04 -9.07 -0.94
C SER A 197 -2.74 -9.33 0.53
N LEU A 198 -1.53 -8.96 0.97
CA LEU A 198 -1.15 -8.91 2.38
C LEU A 198 -1.18 -7.45 2.83
N VAL A 199 -2.02 -7.16 3.80
CA VAL A 199 -2.22 -5.80 4.32
C VAL A 199 -1.72 -5.73 5.76
N LEU A 200 -0.68 -4.92 5.99
CA LEU A 200 -0.20 -4.61 7.33
C LEU A 200 -0.86 -3.29 7.78
N SER A 201 -1.82 -3.43 8.69
CA SER A 201 -2.65 -2.31 9.13
C SER A 201 -1.96 -1.51 10.24
N ASP A 202 -2.01 -0.17 10.11
CA ASP A 202 -1.73 0.81 11.15
C ASP A 202 -2.99 1.59 11.56
N VAL A 203 -4.18 1.07 11.20
CA VAL A 203 -5.49 1.71 11.41
C VAL A 203 -6.29 0.94 12.44
N VAL A 204 -6.92 1.64 13.37
CA VAL A 204 -7.81 1.04 14.36
C VAL A 204 -8.96 0.31 13.67
N GLY A 205 -9.19 -0.94 14.09
CA GLY A 205 -10.24 -1.82 13.54
C GLY A 205 -9.83 -2.60 12.30
N ASP A 206 -8.56 -2.52 11.87
CA ASP A 206 -7.94 -3.34 10.82
C ASP A 206 -8.77 -3.45 9.52
N ARG A 207 -9.39 -2.34 9.14
CA ARG A 207 -10.22 -2.27 7.93
C ARG A 207 -9.32 -2.16 6.69
N PRO A 208 -9.12 -3.21 5.90
CA PRO A 208 -8.15 -3.24 4.82
C PRO A 208 -8.45 -2.21 3.73
N GLU A 209 -9.73 -1.85 3.58
CA GLU A 209 -10.15 -0.82 2.64
C GLU A 209 -9.74 0.60 3.05
N THR A 210 -9.27 0.82 4.27
CA THR A 210 -8.77 2.13 4.72
C THR A 210 -7.26 2.23 4.66
N VAL A 211 -6.56 1.10 4.78
CA VAL A 211 -5.09 1.05 4.68
C VAL A 211 -4.67 1.44 3.27
N GLY A 212 -3.88 2.50 3.15
CA GLY A 212 -3.43 3.01 1.85
C GLY A 212 -4.54 3.44 0.90
N SER A 213 -5.76 3.69 1.42
CA SER A 213 -7.00 3.94 0.64
C SER A 213 -7.45 2.71 -0.18
N GLY A 214 -7.18 1.51 0.32
CA GLY A 214 -7.69 0.25 -0.19
C GLY A 214 -7.39 -0.03 -1.66
N PRO A 215 -6.14 -0.02 -2.13
CA PRO A 215 -5.84 -0.17 -3.55
C PRO A 215 -6.30 -1.52 -4.12
N THR A 216 -6.32 -2.55 -3.29
CA THR A 216 -6.70 -3.92 -3.64
C THR A 216 -8.03 -4.37 -3.03
N VAL A 217 -8.82 -3.46 -2.47
CA VAL A 217 -10.11 -3.78 -1.86
C VAL A 217 -11.22 -3.00 -2.54
N TRP A 218 -12.03 -3.71 -3.32
CA TRP A 218 -13.19 -3.11 -3.98
C TRP A 218 -14.38 -3.02 -3.03
N LYS A 219 -14.90 -1.80 -2.82
CA LYS A 219 -16.06 -1.55 -1.94
C LYS A 219 -17.40 -1.59 -2.64
N GLY A 220 -17.40 -1.57 -3.95
CA GLY A 220 -18.61 -1.27 -4.72
C GLY A 220 -19.04 0.21 -4.59
N GLY A 221 -20.02 0.59 -5.39
CA GLY A 221 -20.64 1.90 -5.34
C GLY A 221 -20.10 2.91 -6.35
N ASN A 222 -20.76 4.07 -6.38
CA ASN A 222 -20.40 5.18 -7.26
C ASN A 222 -19.51 6.17 -6.49
N GLU A 223 -18.19 5.92 -6.51
CA GLU A 223 -17.21 6.81 -5.85
C GLU A 223 -17.27 8.23 -6.41
N ALA A 224 -17.52 8.38 -7.71
CA ALA A 224 -17.58 9.69 -8.34
C ALA A 224 -18.78 10.50 -7.81
N GLU A 225 -19.94 9.89 -7.68
CA GLU A 225 -21.13 10.55 -7.13
C GLU A 225 -20.97 10.91 -5.65
N LYS A 226 -20.37 10.01 -4.87
CA LYS A 226 -20.02 10.27 -3.47
C LYS A 226 -19.07 11.45 -3.35
N ALA A 227 -18.00 11.48 -4.14
CA ALA A 227 -17.03 12.57 -4.15
C ALA A 227 -17.69 13.90 -4.56
N ARG A 228 -18.52 13.89 -5.62
CA ARG A 228 -19.28 15.08 -6.05
C ARG A 228 -20.14 15.66 -4.94
N ARG A 229 -20.89 14.79 -4.23
CA ARG A 229 -21.72 15.25 -3.09
C ARG A 229 -20.89 15.87 -1.98
N ILE A 230 -19.76 15.26 -1.62
CA ILE A 230 -18.85 15.77 -0.59
C ILE A 230 -18.30 17.14 -1.02
N LEU A 231 -17.83 17.26 -2.24
CA LEU A 231 -17.29 18.52 -2.77
C LEU A 231 -18.32 19.63 -2.84
N ASN A 232 -19.57 19.33 -3.21
CA ASN A 232 -20.66 20.31 -3.18
C ASN A 232 -20.94 20.77 -1.75
N VAL A 233 -21.00 19.87 -0.77
CA VAL A 233 -21.23 20.26 0.65
C VAL A 233 -20.07 21.08 1.19
N ALA A 234 -18.84 20.77 0.79
CA ALA A 234 -17.65 21.54 1.16
C ALA A 234 -17.51 22.88 0.37
N GLY A 235 -18.34 23.14 -0.63
CA GLY A 235 -18.26 24.33 -1.49
C GLY A 235 -17.05 24.33 -2.45
N LEU A 236 -16.49 23.16 -2.73
CA LEU A 236 -15.25 23.00 -3.50
C LEU A 236 -15.45 22.38 -4.89
N TRP A 237 -16.70 22.11 -5.29
CA TRP A 237 -16.96 21.46 -6.58
C TRP A 237 -16.51 22.30 -7.77
N GLU A 238 -16.84 23.61 -7.76
CA GLU A 238 -16.49 24.54 -8.83
C GLU A 238 -14.99 24.88 -8.92
N GLU A 239 -14.23 24.44 -7.94
CA GLU A 239 -12.77 24.65 -7.91
C GLU A 239 -11.98 23.52 -8.54
N LEU A 240 -12.65 22.44 -8.95
CA LEU A 240 -11.99 21.38 -9.72
C LEU A 240 -11.65 21.89 -11.12
N PRO A 241 -10.48 21.52 -11.68
CA PRO A 241 -10.19 21.83 -13.08
C PRO A 241 -11.27 21.21 -13.96
N VAL A 242 -11.89 22.04 -14.78
CA VAL A 242 -12.88 21.61 -15.78
C VAL A 242 -12.09 21.05 -16.96
N SER A 243 -12.16 19.74 -17.16
CA SER A 243 -11.63 19.08 -18.35
C SER A 243 -12.67 18.97 -19.44
#